data_d4137fbcccaa4d0faf5bf49aa87aa299
#
_entry.id   d4137fbcccaa4d0faf5bf49aa87aa299
#
_cell.length_a   1.000
_cell.length_b   1.000
_cell.length_c   1.000
_cell.angle_alpha   90.00
_cell.angle_beta   90.00
_cell.angle_gamma   90.00
#
_symmetry.space_group_name_H-M   'P 1'
#
loop_
_entity.id
_entity.type
_entity.pdbx_description
1 polymer ?
#
loop_
_entity_poly.entity_id
_entity_poly.type
_entity_poly.pdbx_seq_one_letter_code
_entity_poly.pdbx_strand_id
1 'polypeptide(L)'
;MPLTMALCVVIGIVVGTFYANHFSGNRLNIINSGSNRLNNLLHIIDDQYVDKVNIDSLVDMAIPQILADLDPHSVYISAKDVQQATDDLRGSFSGVGIEFVIREDTIHVQGVIKNGPADQAGIRAGDKIVSVDGKPFVGKIVTNEEAMRRLKGPKDTKVKIGVIRYGEKKARTFTLTRADIPQKSVSAAYMIDDTTGYIKIKNFGENTY
;
A
#
# COMPACT_ATOMS: atom_id res chain seq x y z
N MET A 1 67.88 5.79 -11.04
CA MET A 1 66.55 6.39 -10.59
C MET A 1 65.39 6.13 -11.55
N PRO A 2 65.43 6.39 -12.88
CA PRO A 2 64.25 6.17 -13.74
C PRO A 2 63.80 4.71 -13.88
N LEU A 3 64.74 3.78 -13.90
CA LEU A 3 64.49 2.34 -14.07
C LEU A 3 63.79 1.73 -12.86
N THR A 4 64.12 2.16 -11.66
CA THR A 4 63.46 1.69 -10.41
C THR A 4 62.03 2.24 -10.27
N MET A 5 61.78 3.48 -10.69
CA MET A 5 60.46 4.04 -10.73
C MET A 5 59.54 3.32 -11.75
N ALA A 6 60.06 3.04 -12.95
CA ALA A 6 59.31 2.28 -13.95
C ALA A 6 58.94 0.88 -13.45
N LEU A 7 59.87 0.19 -12.77
CA LEU A 7 59.61 -1.13 -12.21
C LEU A 7 58.51 -1.10 -11.14
N CYS A 8 58.52 -0.11 -10.25
CA CYS A 8 57.48 0.06 -9.21
C CYS A 8 56.09 0.31 -9.82
N VAL A 9 56.00 1.11 -10.89
CA VAL A 9 54.74 1.36 -11.59
C VAL A 9 54.18 0.09 -12.23
N VAL A 10 55.05 -0.69 -12.91
CA VAL A 10 54.64 -1.97 -13.52
C VAL A 10 54.17 -2.96 -12.47
N ILE A 11 54.87 -3.08 -11.33
CA ILE A 11 54.47 -3.97 -10.24
C ILE A 11 53.12 -3.48 -9.66
N GLY A 12 52.94 -2.17 -9.48
CA GLY A 12 51.68 -1.60 -8.97
C GLY A 12 50.49 -1.89 -9.90
N ILE A 13 50.67 -1.79 -11.22
CA ILE A 13 49.62 -2.12 -12.20
C ILE A 13 49.33 -3.62 -12.17
N VAL A 14 50.34 -4.49 -12.14
CA VAL A 14 50.13 -5.95 -12.09
C VAL A 14 49.43 -6.37 -10.81
N VAL A 15 49.83 -5.85 -9.64
CA VAL A 15 49.20 -6.14 -8.37
C VAL A 15 47.77 -5.57 -8.33
N GLY A 16 47.57 -4.35 -8.85
CA GLY A 16 46.27 -3.71 -8.91
C GLY A 16 45.28 -4.46 -9.83
N THR A 17 45.73 -4.91 -11.00
CA THR A 17 44.90 -5.71 -11.92
C THR A 17 44.61 -7.11 -11.34
N PHE A 18 45.59 -7.73 -10.69
CA PHE A 18 45.41 -9.03 -10.03
C PHE A 18 44.38 -8.89 -8.86
N TYR A 19 44.49 -7.85 -8.06
CA TYR A 19 43.57 -7.57 -6.95
C TYR A 19 42.16 -7.24 -7.46
N ALA A 20 42.04 -6.41 -8.49
CA ALA A 20 40.78 -6.09 -9.13
C ALA A 20 40.11 -7.34 -9.72
N ASN A 21 40.82 -8.18 -10.42
CA ASN A 21 40.30 -9.42 -11.00
C ASN A 21 39.94 -10.47 -9.94
N HIS A 22 40.71 -10.57 -8.85
CA HIS A 22 40.48 -11.59 -7.82
C HIS A 22 39.37 -11.19 -6.84
N PHE A 23 39.24 -9.91 -6.50
CA PHE A 23 38.22 -9.42 -5.57
C PHE A 23 36.93 -8.93 -6.23
N SER A 24 36.97 -8.38 -7.46
CA SER A 24 35.77 -7.96 -8.21
C SER A 24 35.10 -9.10 -8.96
N GLY A 25 35.84 -10.13 -9.36
CA GLY A 25 35.37 -11.16 -10.30
C GLY A 25 34.28 -12.07 -9.76
N ASN A 26 34.20 -12.30 -8.46
CA ASN A 26 33.25 -13.28 -7.92
C ASN A 26 31.92 -12.69 -7.46
N ARG A 27 31.82 -11.39 -7.23
CA ARG A 27 30.53 -10.77 -6.89
C ARG A 27 29.71 -10.37 -8.11
N LEU A 28 30.34 -10.11 -9.25
CA LEU A 28 29.67 -9.79 -10.51
C LEU A 28 29.26 -11.02 -11.33
N ASN A 29 29.89 -12.17 -11.13
CA ASN A 29 29.58 -13.39 -11.88
C ASN A 29 28.38 -14.19 -11.34
N ILE A 30 27.91 -13.93 -10.09
CA ILE A 30 26.75 -14.58 -9.55
C ILE A 30 25.44 -13.94 -10.12
N ILE A 31 25.52 -12.73 -10.64
CA ILE A 31 24.38 -12.00 -11.22
C ILE A 31 24.20 -12.32 -12.73
N ASN A 32 25.00 -13.22 -13.32
CA ASN A 32 25.35 -13.11 -14.74
C ASN A 32 24.64 -14.03 -15.75
N SER A 33 23.56 -14.76 -15.44
CA SER A 33 22.88 -15.49 -16.53
C SER A 33 21.36 -15.37 -16.59
N GLY A 34 20.67 -15.25 -15.47
CA GLY A 34 19.19 -15.14 -15.42
C GLY A 34 18.71 -13.71 -15.26
N SER A 35 19.24 -12.97 -14.28
CA SER A 35 18.82 -11.58 -13.98
C SER A 35 19.17 -10.60 -15.10
N ASN A 36 20.26 -10.83 -15.84
CA ASN A 36 20.63 -10.01 -16.99
C ASN A 36 19.62 -10.13 -18.14
N ARG A 37 18.98 -11.27 -18.33
CA ARG A 37 17.97 -11.43 -19.40
C ARG A 37 16.73 -10.60 -19.12
N LEU A 38 16.27 -10.58 -17.89
CA LEU A 38 15.11 -9.78 -17.49
C LEU A 38 15.40 -8.28 -17.60
N ASN A 39 16.57 -7.83 -17.09
CA ASN A 39 17.00 -6.44 -17.23
C ASN A 39 17.15 -6.04 -18.70
N ASN A 40 17.81 -6.86 -19.53
CA ASN A 40 17.95 -6.59 -20.94
C ASN A 40 16.61 -6.52 -21.67
N LEU A 41 15.66 -7.40 -21.32
CA LEU A 41 14.30 -7.34 -21.87
C LEU A 41 13.61 -6.02 -21.52
N LEU A 42 13.68 -5.58 -20.26
CA LEU A 42 13.10 -4.31 -19.82
C LEU A 42 13.75 -3.12 -20.55
N HIS A 43 15.08 -3.13 -20.71
CA HIS A 43 15.77 -2.10 -21.48
C HIS A 43 15.37 -2.08 -22.97
N ILE A 44 15.23 -3.24 -23.61
CA ILE A 44 14.78 -3.32 -25.00
C ILE A 44 13.33 -2.77 -25.12
N ILE A 45 12.47 -3.07 -24.15
CA ILE A 45 11.10 -2.54 -24.14
C ILE A 45 11.14 -1.01 -23.98
N ASP A 46 11.91 -0.49 -23.03
CA ASP A 46 12.02 0.94 -22.78
C ASP A 46 12.56 1.72 -23.99
N ASP A 47 13.59 1.16 -24.65
CA ASP A 47 14.30 1.84 -25.75
C ASP A 47 13.65 1.63 -27.14
N GLN A 48 13.02 0.49 -27.39
CA GLN A 48 12.67 0.06 -28.76
C GLN A 48 11.19 -0.25 -28.95
N TYR A 49 10.35 -0.24 -27.89
CA TYR A 49 8.93 -0.50 -28.07
C TYR A 49 8.24 0.69 -28.74
N VAL A 50 7.26 0.36 -29.62
CA VAL A 50 6.56 1.37 -30.44
C VAL A 50 5.83 2.41 -29.61
N ASP A 51 5.21 1.99 -28.50
CA ASP A 51 4.46 2.86 -27.61
C ASP A 51 5.24 3.12 -26.33
N LYS A 52 5.04 4.31 -25.71
CA LYS A 52 5.60 4.59 -24.39
C LYS A 52 4.99 3.67 -23.34
N VAL A 53 5.81 2.84 -22.73
CA VAL A 53 5.44 1.92 -21.67
C VAL A 53 5.98 2.42 -20.34
N ASN A 54 5.20 2.28 -19.27
CA ASN A 54 5.67 2.53 -17.92
C ASN A 54 6.35 1.26 -17.39
N ILE A 55 7.69 1.28 -17.34
CA ILE A 55 8.51 0.15 -16.91
C ILE A 55 8.21 -0.25 -15.47
N ASP A 56 8.01 0.72 -14.54
CA ASP A 56 7.67 0.42 -13.15
C ASP A 56 6.38 -0.38 -13.05
N SER A 57 5.38 -0.02 -13.87
CA SER A 57 4.10 -0.74 -13.92
C SER A 57 4.25 -2.16 -14.48
N LEU A 58 5.13 -2.36 -15.47
CA LEU A 58 5.44 -3.70 -15.99
C LEU A 58 6.14 -4.55 -14.94
N VAL A 59 7.09 -3.98 -14.21
CA VAL A 59 7.82 -4.66 -13.14
C VAL A 59 6.87 -5.04 -12.01
N ASP A 60 5.99 -4.12 -11.57
CA ASP A 60 4.99 -4.38 -10.54
C ASP A 60 4.02 -5.51 -10.93
N MET A 61 3.71 -5.66 -12.22
CA MET A 61 2.87 -6.76 -12.72
C MET A 61 3.65 -8.09 -12.88
N ALA A 62 4.94 -8.02 -13.20
CA ALA A 62 5.77 -9.20 -13.46
C ALA A 62 6.24 -9.90 -12.17
N ILE A 63 6.56 -9.12 -11.12
CA ILE A 63 7.07 -9.67 -9.86
C ILE A 63 6.12 -10.70 -9.24
N PRO A 64 4.80 -10.45 -9.10
CA PRO A 64 3.87 -11.46 -8.58
C PRO A 64 3.84 -12.75 -9.39
N GLN A 65 3.98 -12.66 -10.72
CA GLN A 65 4.01 -13.84 -11.60
C GLN A 65 5.27 -14.67 -11.38
N ILE A 66 6.42 -14.01 -11.20
CA ILE A 66 7.69 -14.70 -10.89
C ILE A 66 7.62 -15.38 -9.53
N LEU A 67 7.01 -14.73 -8.54
CA LEU A 67 6.87 -15.29 -7.19
C LEU A 67 5.82 -16.40 -7.09
N ALA A 68 4.85 -16.44 -8.01
CA ALA A 68 3.82 -17.48 -8.02
C ALA A 68 4.37 -18.91 -8.23
N ASP A 69 5.56 -19.03 -8.83
CA ASP A 69 6.28 -20.29 -8.98
C ASP A 69 7.06 -20.73 -7.73
N LEU A 70 7.08 -19.89 -6.70
CA LEU A 70 7.73 -20.18 -5.42
C LEU A 70 6.71 -20.74 -4.42
N ASP A 71 7.00 -20.61 -3.14
CA ASP A 71 6.10 -21.04 -2.08
C ASP A 71 4.95 -20.03 -1.84
N PRO A 72 3.82 -20.45 -1.23
CA PRO A 72 2.67 -19.59 -0.97
C PRO A 72 2.94 -18.41 -0.01
N HIS A 73 4.09 -18.40 0.67
CA HIS A 73 4.47 -17.34 1.60
C HIS A 73 5.31 -16.24 0.94
N SER A 74 5.77 -16.49 -0.30
CA SER A 74 6.52 -15.52 -1.09
C SER A 74 5.57 -14.54 -1.77
N VAL A 75 5.32 -13.40 -1.15
CA VAL A 75 4.37 -12.38 -1.63
C VAL A 75 5.09 -11.06 -1.85
N TYR A 76 4.85 -10.44 -3.00
CA TYR A 76 5.28 -9.08 -3.28
C TYR A 76 4.23 -8.08 -2.81
N ILE A 77 4.66 -7.15 -1.97
CA ILE A 77 3.84 -6.00 -1.56
C ILE A 77 4.39 -4.77 -2.25
N SER A 78 3.61 -4.19 -3.15
CA SER A 78 4.04 -2.98 -3.87
C SER A 78 4.20 -1.80 -2.91
N ALA A 79 5.00 -0.79 -3.27
CA ALA A 79 5.17 0.42 -2.45
C ALA A 79 3.84 1.12 -2.13
N LYS A 80 2.83 0.97 -3.00
CA LYS A 80 1.48 1.52 -2.78
C LYS A 80 0.73 0.78 -1.69
N ASP A 81 0.97 -0.53 -1.56
CA ASP A 81 0.21 -1.43 -0.69
C ASP A 81 0.89 -1.65 0.68
N VAL A 82 2.17 -1.24 0.82
CA VAL A 82 2.93 -1.37 2.07
C VAL A 82 2.19 -0.75 3.27
N GLN A 83 1.60 0.43 3.06
CA GLN A 83 0.86 1.10 4.14
C GLN A 83 -0.37 0.27 4.56
N GLN A 84 -1.12 -0.26 3.59
CA GLN A 84 -2.28 -1.11 3.85
C GLN A 84 -1.87 -2.40 4.58
N ALA A 85 -0.83 -3.08 4.12
CA ALA A 85 -0.32 -4.29 4.76
C ALA A 85 0.16 -4.02 6.19
N THR A 86 0.82 -2.88 6.42
CA THR A 86 1.25 -2.46 7.75
C THR A 86 0.07 -2.15 8.66
N ASP A 87 -0.96 -1.47 8.17
CA ASP A 87 -2.18 -1.15 8.90
C ASP A 87 -2.92 -2.44 9.31
N ASP A 88 -3.00 -3.40 8.40
CA ASP A 88 -3.66 -4.70 8.65
C ASP A 88 -2.91 -5.51 9.74
N LEU A 89 -1.58 -5.49 9.74
CA LEU A 89 -0.77 -6.12 10.78
C LEU A 89 -0.91 -5.43 12.13
N ARG A 90 -0.95 -4.11 12.17
CA ARG A 90 -1.16 -3.32 13.40
C ARG A 90 -2.57 -3.44 13.96
N GLY A 91 -3.52 -3.96 13.16
CA GLY A 91 -4.92 -4.03 13.56
C GLY A 91 -5.56 -2.64 13.75
N SER A 92 -5.05 -1.62 13.09
CA SER A 92 -5.61 -0.26 13.06
C SER A 92 -5.17 0.47 11.80
N PHE A 93 -6.00 1.38 11.34
CA PHE A 93 -5.65 2.28 10.24
C PHE A 93 -6.02 3.72 10.60
N SER A 94 -5.36 4.68 9.98
CA SER A 94 -5.70 6.08 10.20
C SER A 94 -6.70 6.60 9.17
N GLY A 95 -7.79 7.20 9.64
CA GLY A 95 -8.88 7.66 8.78
C GLY A 95 -10.01 8.37 9.52
N VAL A 96 -11.16 8.47 8.86
CA VAL A 96 -12.33 9.20 9.37
C VAL A 96 -13.30 8.34 10.20
N GLY A 97 -13.16 7.01 10.19
CA GLY A 97 -13.99 6.11 10.97
C GLY A 97 -15.43 5.96 10.46
N ILE A 98 -15.59 5.72 9.16
CA ILE A 98 -16.88 5.50 8.49
C ILE A 98 -16.91 4.09 7.88
N GLU A 99 -18.00 3.37 8.07
CA GLU A 99 -18.38 2.20 7.29
C GLU A 99 -19.30 2.65 6.16
N PHE A 100 -19.00 2.26 4.93
CA PHE A 100 -19.77 2.75 3.77
C PHE A 100 -20.01 1.67 2.72
N VAL A 101 -20.94 1.94 1.85
CA VAL A 101 -21.22 1.19 0.62
C VAL A 101 -21.37 2.18 -0.54
N ILE A 102 -20.93 1.78 -1.72
CA ILE A 102 -21.15 2.56 -2.93
C ILE A 102 -22.45 2.08 -3.56
N ARG A 103 -23.39 3.01 -3.76
CA ARG A 103 -24.66 2.78 -4.48
C ARG A 103 -24.90 3.98 -5.40
N GLU A 104 -25.35 3.71 -6.63
CA GLU A 104 -25.65 4.77 -7.60
C GLU A 104 -24.52 5.80 -7.69
N ASP A 105 -23.29 5.31 -7.86
CA ASP A 105 -22.09 6.14 -7.97
C ASP A 105 -21.88 7.15 -6.82
N THR A 106 -22.38 6.82 -5.64
CA THR A 106 -22.29 7.69 -4.45
C THR A 106 -21.96 6.86 -3.22
N ILE A 107 -21.19 7.42 -2.29
CA ILE A 107 -20.88 6.80 -1.00
C ILE A 107 -22.06 6.99 -0.05
N HIS A 108 -22.61 5.90 0.44
CA HIS A 108 -23.61 5.87 1.50
C HIS A 108 -22.98 5.40 2.80
N VAL A 109 -23.07 6.20 3.84
CA VAL A 109 -22.61 5.84 5.18
C VAL A 109 -23.54 4.77 5.75
N GLN A 110 -23.01 3.58 6.01
CA GLN A 110 -23.74 2.49 6.69
C GLN A 110 -23.63 2.61 8.21
N GLY A 111 -22.48 3.05 8.70
CA GLY A 111 -22.22 3.22 10.11
C GLY A 111 -21.04 4.17 10.34
N VAL A 112 -20.89 4.59 11.57
CA VAL A 112 -19.74 5.35 12.06
C VAL A 112 -19.11 4.60 13.24
N ILE A 113 -17.81 4.60 13.30
CA ILE A 113 -17.08 4.00 14.43
C ILE A 113 -17.31 4.86 15.66
N LYS A 114 -17.85 4.26 16.71
CA LYS A 114 -18.16 4.93 17.97
C LYS A 114 -16.93 5.63 18.55
N ASN A 115 -17.10 6.89 18.93
CA ASN A 115 -16.03 7.78 19.39
C ASN A 115 -14.94 8.09 18.33
N GLY A 116 -15.15 7.68 17.07
CA GLY A 116 -14.27 8.04 15.97
C GLY A 116 -14.50 9.47 15.45
N PRO A 117 -13.64 9.96 14.54
CA PRO A 117 -13.73 11.33 14.01
C PRO A 117 -15.09 11.66 13.37
N ALA A 118 -15.67 10.72 12.63
CA ALA A 118 -16.97 10.91 11.96
C ALA A 118 -18.12 11.00 12.97
N ASP A 119 -18.10 10.17 14.01
CA ASP A 119 -19.08 10.18 15.10
C ASP A 119 -19.03 11.51 15.86
N GLN A 120 -17.84 11.92 16.26
CA GLN A 120 -17.62 13.21 16.95
C GLN A 120 -18.03 14.42 16.12
N ALA A 121 -17.84 14.37 14.80
CA ALA A 121 -18.28 15.41 13.89
C ALA A 121 -19.80 15.40 13.64
N GLY A 122 -20.51 14.32 14.00
CA GLY A 122 -21.96 14.20 13.84
C GLY A 122 -22.40 13.67 12.47
N ILE A 123 -21.53 12.96 11.75
CA ILE A 123 -21.90 12.14 10.60
C ILE A 123 -22.70 10.93 11.10
N ARG A 124 -23.71 10.51 10.34
CA ARG A 124 -24.64 9.45 10.76
C ARG A 124 -24.82 8.41 9.65
N ALA A 125 -25.23 7.22 10.04
CA ALA A 125 -25.71 6.23 9.09
C ALA A 125 -26.86 6.82 8.25
N GLY A 126 -26.86 6.55 6.95
CA GLY A 126 -27.80 7.11 5.98
C GLY A 126 -27.33 8.40 5.31
N ASP A 127 -26.27 9.04 5.78
CA ASP A 127 -25.69 10.21 5.09
C ASP A 127 -25.07 9.78 3.76
N LYS A 128 -25.21 10.63 2.72
CA LYS A 128 -24.56 10.44 1.41
C LYS A 128 -23.39 11.40 1.29
N ILE A 129 -22.17 10.89 1.07
CA ILE A 129 -21.00 11.72 0.84
C ILE A 129 -21.01 12.19 -0.60
N VAL A 130 -20.99 13.49 -0.82
CA VAL A 130 -21.07 14.10 -2.16
C VAL A 130 -19.84 14.93 -2.51
N SER A 131 -19.01 15.27 -1.53
CA SER A 131 -17.74 15.97 -1.79
C SER A 131 -16.69 15.63 -0.73
N VAL A 132 -15.42 15.66 -1.14
CA VAL A 132 -14.25 15.51 -0.26
C VAL A 132 -13.26 16.63 -0.61
N ASP A 133 -12.81 17.36 0.41
CA ASP A 133 -11.91 18.53 0.30
C ASP A 133 -12.40 19.58 -0.71
N GLY A 134 -13.72 19.84 -0.69
CA GLY A 134 -14.37 20.81 -1.56
C GLY A 134 -14.53 20.37 -3.03
N LYS A 135 -14.04 19.19 -3.40
CA LYS A 135 -14.21 18.63 -4.74
C LYS A 135 -15.41 17.69 -4.77
N PRO A 136 -16.27 17.74 -5.79
CA PRO A 136 -17.35 16.77 -5.96
C PRO A 136 -16.80 15.34 -5.96
N PHE A 137 -17.49 14.45 -5.27
CA PHE A 137 -17.12 13.03 -5.20
C PHE A 137 -18.37 12.17 -5.40
N VAL A 138 -18.83 12.20 -6.63
CA VAL A 138 -20.00 11.46 -7.14
C VAL A 138 -19.73 11.03 -8.58
N GLY A 139 -20.49 10.05 -9.07
CA GLY A 139 -20.33 9.53 -10.42
C GLY A 139 -19.27 8.43 -10.53
N LYS A 140 -18.90 8.09 -11.75
CA LYS A 140 -18.00 6.95 -12.08
C LYS A 140 -16.62 6.99 -11.41
N ILE A 141 -16.21 8.15 -10.86
CA ILE A 141 -14.95 8.28 -10.11
C ILE A 141 -15.02 7.65 -8.71
N VAL A 142 -16.21 7.30 -8.23
CA VAL A 142 -16.41 6.74 -6.91
C VAL A 142 -16.19 5.24 -6.96
N THR A 143 -14.97 4.84 -6.66
CA THR A 143 -14.59 3.43 -6.46
C THR A 143 -14.20 3.21 -5.00
N ASN A 144 -14.17 1.95 -4.55
CA ASN A 144 -13.72 1.63 -3.19
C ASN A 144 -12.29 2.14 -2.94
N GLU A 145 -11.39 1.95 -3.90
CA GLU A 145 -10.01 2.40 -3.82
C GLU A 145 -9.91 3.92 -3.67
N GLU A 146 -10.64 4.66 -4.52
CA GLU A 146 -10.64 6.12 -4.48
C GLU A 146 -11.28 6.66 -3.20
N ALA A 147 -12.36 6.02 -2.72
CA ALA A 147 -12.98 6.34 -1.44
C ALA A 147 -12.00 6.12 -0.28
N MET A 148 -11.35 4.96 -0.24
CA MET A 148 -10.34 4.66 0.78
C MET A 148 -9.18 5.65 0.70
N ARG A 149 -8.66 5.95 -0.49
CA ARG A 149 -7.57 6.89 -0.69
C ARG A 149 -7.88 8.29 -0.17
N ARG A 150 -9.13 8.76 -0.32
CA ARG A 150 -9.55 10.11 0.13
C ARG A 150 -9.93 10.16 1.61
N LEU A 151 -10.52 9.10 2.14
CA LEU A 151 -11.01 9.07 3.52
C LEU A 151 -9.93 8.63 4.52
N LYS A 152 -9.03 7.70 4.14
CA LYS A 152 -7.82 7.39 4.90
C LYS A 152 -6.78 8.52 4.73
N GLY A 153 -5.75 8.51 5.53
CA GLY A 153 -4.60 9.40 5.44
C GLY A 153 -3.88 9.52 6.78
N PRO A 154 -2.76 10.23 6.83
CA PRO A 154 -1.97 10.34 8.05
C PRO A 154 -2.79 10.87 9.22
N LYS A 155 -2.54 10.32 10.41
CA LYS A 155 -3.12 10.77 11.67
C LYS A 155 -2.95 12.27 11.84
N ASP A 156 -3.90 12.91 12.50
CA ASP A 156 -3.95 14.34 12.81
C ASP A 156 -4.10 15.26 11.58
N THR A 157 -4.19 14.70 10.35
CA THR A 157 -4.53 15.48 9.16
C THR A 157 -6.03 15.75 9.10
N LYS A 158 -6.41 16.88 8.51
CA LYS A 158 -7.82 17.28 8.36
C LYS A 158 -8.34 16.94 6.98
N VAL A 159 -9.60 16.55 6.92
CA VAL A 159 -10.36 16.34 5.69
C VAL A 159 -11.72 17.00 5.81
N LYS A 160 -12.20 17.63 4.74
CA LYS A 160 -13.54 18.23 4.66
C LYS A 160 -14.45 17.29 3.89
N ILE A 161 -15.54 16.85 4.50
CA ILE A 161 -16.52 15.95 3.89
C ILE A 161 -17.85 16.67 3.78
N GLY A 162 -18.38 16.78 2.56
CA GLY A 162 -19.73 17.26 2.31
C GLY A 162 -20.69 16.10 2.21
N VAL A 163 -21.75 16.13 3.01
CA VAL A 163 -22.77 15.08 3.05
C VAL A 163 -24.15 15.64 2.79
N ILE A 164 -25.02 14.86 2.15
CA ILE A 164 -26.45 15.12 2.05
C ILE A 164 -27.16 14.12 2.95
N ARG A 165 -27.93 14.63 3.91
CA ARG A 165 -28.74 13.82 4.82
C ARG A 165 -30.14 13.62 4.25
N TYR A 166 -30.73 12.48 4.53
CA TYR A 166 -32.10 12.19 4.09
C TYR A 166 -33.07 13.31 4.49
N GLY A 167 -33.86 13.78 3.54
CA GLY A 167 -34.79 14.91 3.74
C GLY A 167 -34.17 16.31 3.56
N GLU A 168 -32.85 16.42 3.39
CA GLU A 168 -32.19 17.71 3.18
C GLU A 168 -31.80 17.92 1.72
N LYS A 169 -31.99 19.15 1.21
CA LYS A 169 -31.62 19.54 -0.16
C LYS A 169 -30.22 20.13 -0.26
N LYS A 170 -29.63 20.54 0.85
CA LYS A 170 -28.32 21.19 0.88
C LYS A 170 -27.31 20.27 1.56
N ALA A 171 -26.11 20.21 0.97
CA ALA A 171 -24.99 19.52 1.58
C ALA A 171 -24.50 20.25 2.84
N ARG A 172 -24.23 19.49 3.89
CA ARG A 172 -23.53 19.93 5.10
C ARG A 172 -22.05 19.60 4.96
N THR A 173 -21.18 20.50 5.37
CA THR A 173 -19.73 20.24 5.36
C THR A 173 -19.25 20.00 6.78
N PHE A 174 -18.55 18.88 6.98
CA PHE A 174 -17.90 18.52 8.22
C PHE A 174 -16.39 18.55 8.02
N THR A 175 -15.65 19.10 8.97
CA THR A 175 -14.19 19.03 9.01
C THR A 175 -13.82 17.98 10.06
N LEU A 176 -13.16 16.91 9.62
CA LEU A 176 -12.75 15.82 10.47
C LEU A 176 -11.23 15.83 10.59
N THR A 177 -10.73 15.47 11.76
CA THR A 177 -9.31 15.17 11.98
C THR A 177 -9.16 13.66 11.95
N ARG A 178 -8.35 13.13 11.04
CA ARG A 178 -8.10 11.68 10.95
C ARG A 178 -7.45 11.17 12.22
N ALA A 179 -7.88 10.02 12.68
CA ALA A 179 -7.36 9.36 13.87
C ALA A 179 -7.20 7.86 13.62
N ASP A 180 -6.52 7.19 14.53
CA ASP A 180 -6.38 5.74 14.48
C ASP A 180 -7.72 5.08 14.77
N ILE A 181 -8.17 4.25 13.83
CA ILE A 181 -9.41 3.52 13.89
C ILE A 181 -9.07 2.06 14.19
N PRO A 182 -9.41 1.56 15.39
CA PRO A 182 -9.10 0.17 15.74
C PRO A 182 -9.94 -0.79 14.91
N GLN A 183 -9.29 -1.79 14.35
CA GLN A 183 -9.95 -2.94 13.73
C GLN A 183 -10.06 -4.06 14.75
N LYS A 184 -11.29 -4.47 15.06
CA LYS A 184 -11.50 -5.63 15.93
C LYS A 184 -11.23 -6.91 15.14
N SER A 185 -10.13 -7.58 15.45
CA SER A 185 -9.81 -8.90 14.88
C SER A 185 -10.81 -9.97 15.33
N VAL A 186 -11.26 -9.92 16.58
CA VAL A 186 -12.33 -10.79 17.11
C VAL A 186 -13.67 -10.10 16.94
N SER A 187 -14.54 -10.66 16.11
CA SER A 187 -15.88 -10.09 15.82
C SER A 187 -17.00 -10.65 16.67
N ALA A 188 -16.83 -11.87 17.21
CA ALA A 188 -17.75 -12.49 18.13
C ALA A 188 -16.98 -13.44 19.07
N ALA A 189 -17.36 -13.45 20.34
CA ALA A 189 -16.88 -14.41 21.33
C ALA A 189 -18.00 -14.64 22.35
N TYR A 190 -18.54 -15.85 22.42
CA TYR A 190 -19.61 -16.19 23.35
C TYR A 190 -19.65 -17.71 23.59
N MET A 191 -20.27 -18.13 24.71
CA MET A 191 -20.55 -19.52 25.00
C MET A 191 -21.85 -19.94 24.30
N ILE A 192 -21.80 -21.07 23.58
CA ILE A 192 -22.98 -21.68 22.95
C ILE A 192 -23.75 -22.47 24.03
N ASP A 193 -23.01 -23.17 24.89
CA ASP A 193 -23.48 -23.92 26.04
C ASP A 193 -22.43 -23.87 27.14
N ASP A 194 -22.64 -24.61 28.26
CA ASP A 194 -21.75 -24.59 29.42
C ASP A 194 -20.33 -25.10 29.15
N THR A 195 -20.11 -25.78 28.02
CA THR A 195 -18.84 -26.45 27.69
C THR A 195 -18.24 -25.99 26.37
N THR A 196 -19.03 -25.32 25.51
CA THR A 196 -18.65 -24.98 24.14
C THR A 196 -18.62 -23.49 23.94
N GLY A 197 -17.45 -22.94 23.59
CA GLY A 197 -17.27 -21.53 23.23
C GLY A 197 -17.18 -21.32 21.72
N TYR A 198 -17.71 -20.20 21.24
CA TYR A 198 -17.56 -19.76 19.85
C TYR A 198 -16.74 -18.49 19.79
N ILE A 199 -15.69 -18.48 18.94
CA ILE A 199 -14.88 -17.29 18.66
C ILE A 199 -14.78 -17.13 17.14
N LYS A 200 -15.14 -15.92 16.66
CA LYS A 200 -15.00 -15.55 15.25
C LYS A 200 -13.88 -14.54 15.09
N ILE A 201 -12.78 -14.98 14.50
CA ILE A 201 -11.63 -14.14 14.16
C ILE A 201 -11.75 -13.73 12.69
N LYS A 202 -11.68 -12.42 12.39
CA LYS A 202 -11.72 -11.87 11.03
C LYS A 202 -10.34 -11.83 10.39
N ASN A 203 -9.35 -11.42 11.15
CA ASN A 203 -7.95 -11.28 10.75
C ASN A 203 -7.04 -11.49 11.95
N PHE A 204 -5.80 -11.87 11.69
CA PHE A 204 -4.76 -11.94 12.70
C PHE A 204 -3.89 -10.69 12.61
N GLY A 205 -3.72 -10.01 13.72
CA GLY A 205 -2.90 -8.82 13.86
C GLY A 205 -2.39 -8.69 15.29
N GLU A 206 -1.65 -7.63 15.58
CA GLU A 206 -1.08 -7.36 16.90
C GLU A 206 -2.14 -7.33 18.03
N ASN A 207 -3.41 -7.07 17.68
CA ASN A 207 -4.53 -6.95 18.62
C ASN A 207 -5.41 -8.22 18.71
N THR A 208 -4.92 -9.37 18.27
CA THR A 208 -5.71 -10.62 18.22
C THR A 208 -5.56 -11.49 19.48
N TYR A 209 -5.17 -10.96 20.60
CA TYR A 209 -5.02 -11.66 21.89
C TYR A 209 -5.82 -11.02 23.01
#